data_697dcf9c0bfd75a4ce74a25e03be8ff8
#
_entry.id   697dcf9c0bfd75a4ce74a25e03be8ff8
#
_cell.length_a   1.000
_cell.length_b   1.000
_cell.length_c   1.000
_cell.angle_alpha   90.00
_cell.angle_beta   90.00
_cell.angle_gamma   90.00
#
_symmetry.space_group_name_H-M   'P 1'
#
loop_
_entity.id
_entity.type
_entity.pdbx_description
1 polymer ?
#
loop_
_entity_poly.entity_id
_entity_poly.type
_entity_poly.pdbx_seq_one_letter_code
_entity_poly.pdbx_strand_id
1 'polypeptide(L)'
;MKRAVLICGAGIAGCCAAIALARSGWTVTLVEKQTAWRFQSSGIFVYGNGLARFHALGVMEEMVAAGFAIADGRNVYLDADGSPLFETFYPGRFDGLEVTPILGIRRAEMHRVLSGHLSRLGVEVALGCTVQSIEQSRSAVSAVLSDGRVLACDLLLGADGIRSRVRQLLWPDVQPRYSGFGVWRSVHDRPAGLGDKIMMMAPGLRLGIMPISAQQLYLFGTVVEPVDAWYAREDWARLMQSRFSVFRGPAAHFLDELGPQSELLYTAVEEVLMPAAWHQGRVLLIGDAAHASTPFMGQGGAMAVEDAVVLARLLDRTTDIDRALERFSTVRSPACRFVQDASRQVGVSGARSDPQEHAGILDAMRTTAQARVDEFYARLEQLGFDHHQEETP
;
A
#
# COMPACT_ATOMS: atom_id res chain seq x y z
N MET A 1 28.78 -19.10 -6.01
CA MET A 1 27.48 -19.26 -6.70
C MET A 1 26.69 -18.02 -6.47
N LYS A 2 25.83 -17.57 -7.41
CA LYS A 2 24.89 -16.47 -7.15
C LYS A 2 23.85 -16.93 -6.13
N ARG A 3 23.52 -16.05 -5.17
CA ARG A 3 22.45 -16.31 -4.20
C ARG A 3 21.11 -16.37 -4.92
N ALA A 4 20.22 -17.27 -4.53
CA ALA A 4 18.91 -17.48 -5.13
C ALA A 4 17.78 -17.10 -4.15
N VAL A 5 16.75 -16.44 -4.64
CA VAL A 5 15.55 -16.10 -3.86
C VAL A 5 14.29 -16.55 -4.59
N LEU A 6 13.38 -17.15 -3.83
CA LEU A 6 12.01 -17.41 -4.25
C LEU A 6 11.09 -16.37 -3.61
N ILE A 7 10.31 -15.66 -4.43
CA ILE A 7 9.34 -14.66 -3.97
C ILE A 7 7.93 -15.17 -4.27
N CYS A 8 7.10 -15.27 -3.25
CA CYS A 8 5.70 -15.68 -3.37
C CYS A 8 4.80 -14.45 -3.39
N GLY A 9 4.13 -14.21 -4.52
CA GLY A 9 3.21 -13.10 -4.75
C GLY A 9 3.82 -11.98 -5.62
N ALA A 10 3.17 -11.66 -6.74
CA ALA A 10 3.57 -10.62 -7.68
C ALA A 10 2.78 -9.30 -7.46
N GLY A 11 2.43 -8.99 -6.21
CA GLY A 11 1.92 -7.69 -5.80
C GLY A 11 3.02 -6.61 -5.80
N ILE A 12 2.70 -5.41 -5.30
CA ILE A 12 3.67 -4.29 -5.20
C ILE A 12 4.91 -4.74 -4.43
N ALA A 13 4.74 -5.34 -3.24
CA ALA A 13 5.86 -5.81 -2.41
C ALA A 13 6.77 -6.80 -3.17
N GLY A 14 6.18 -7.84 -3.77
CA GLY A 14 6.95 -8.88 -4.45
C GLY A 14 7.65 -8.39 -5.70
N CYS A 15 6.97 -7.57 -6.53
CA CYS A 15 7.61 -6.98 -7.70
C CYS A 15 8.77 -6.05 -7.32
N CYS A 16 8.60 -5.20 -6.30
CA CYS A 16 9.64 -4.29 -5.82
C CYS A 16 10.83 -5.07 -5.24
N ALA A 17 10.56 -6.12 -4.43
CA ALA A 17 11.63 -6.98 -3.90
C ALA A 17 12.37 -7.72 -5.01
N ALA A 18 11.65 -8.21 -6.03
CA ALA A 18 12.27 -8.87 -7.19
C ALA A 18 13.18 -7.91 -7.96
N ILE A 19 12.74 -6.66 -8.19
CA ILE A 19 13.55 -5.62 -8.84
C ILE A 19 14.81 -5.31 -8.00
N ALA A 20 14.63 -5.07 -6.70
CA ALA A 20 15.72 -4.72 -5.80
C ALA A 20 16.80 -5.84 -5.77
N LEU A 21 16.37 -7.07 -5.52
CA LEU A 21 17.29 -8.22 -5.40
C LEU A 21 17.93 -8.62 -6.73
N ALA A 22 17.21 -8.54 -7.85
CA ALA A 22 17.80 -8.77 -9.16
C ALA A 22 18.91 -7.75 -9.47
N ARG A 23 18.71 -6.47 -9.12
CA ARG A 23 19.75 -5.41 -9.23
C ARG A 23 20.94 -5.67 -8.33
N SER A 24 20.73 -6.26 -7.15
CA SER A 24 21.79 -6.71 -6.23
C SER A 24 22.44 -8.04 -6.65
N GLY A 25 22.15 -8.54 -7.85
CA GLY A 25 22.79 -9.72 -8.44
C GLY A 25 22.25 -11.05 -7.97
N TRP A 26 21.10 -11.11 -7.28
CA TRP A 26 20.43 -12.36 -6.93
C TRP A 26 19.79 -13.02 -8.15
N THR A 27 19.72 -14.35 -8.16
CA THR A 27 18.85 -15.10 -9.06
C THR A 27 17.45 -15.09 -8.45
N VAL A 28 16.49 -14.49 -9.15
CA VAL A 28 15.14 -14.27 -8.61
C VAL A 28 14.13 -15.11 -9.39
N THR A 29 13.38 -15.94 -8.66
CA THR A 29 12.16 -16.59 -9.15
C THR A 29 10.95 -16.00 -8.40
N LEU A 30 9.98 -15.48 -9.15
CA LEU A 30 8.74 -14.89 -8.62
C LEU A 30 7.57 -15.78 -9.02
N VAL A 31 6.78 -16.23 -8.03
CA VAL A 31 5.57 -17.03 -8.29
C VAL A 31 4.32 -16.23 -7.93
N GLU A 32 3.27 -16.36 -8.75
CA GLU A 32 1.99 -15.69 -8.56
C GLU A 32 0.83 -16.65 -8.84
N LYS A 33 -0.15 -16.69 -7.93
CA LYS A 33 -1.33 -17.58 -8.04
C LYS A 33 -2.27 -17.25 -9.20
N GLN A 34 -2.29 -15.99 -9.64
CA GLN A 34 -3.08 -15.58 -10.80
C GLN A 34 -2.46 -16.16 -12.09
N THR A 35 -3.30 -16.67 -12.99
CA THR A 35 -2.86 -17.29 -14.25
C THR A 35 -2.49 -16.27 -15.33
N ALA A 36 -2.77 -15.00 -15.09
CA ALA A 36 -2.40 -13.89 -15.96
C ALA A 36 -2.16 -12.64 -15.11
N TRP A 37 -1.42 -11.69 -15.64
CA TRP A 37 -1.33 -10.36 -15.07
C TRP A 37 -2.71 -9.70 -15.06
N ARG A 38 -3.41 -9.79 -13.92
CA ARG A 38 -4.71 -9.16 -13.70
C ARG A 38 -4.53 -8.04 -12.69
N PHE A 39 -4.59 -6.84 -13.19
CA PHE A 39 -4.44 -5.66 -12.37
C PHE A 39 -5.82 -5.17 -11.90
N GLN A 40 -5.95 -4.89 -10.60
CA GLN A 40 -7.16 -4.25 -10.11
C GLN A 40 -7.34 -2.88 -10.76
N SER A 41 -8.56 -2.54 -11.11
CA SER A 41 -8.89 -1.32 -11.84
C SER A 41 -8.88 -0.05 -10.99
N SER A 42 -8.90 -0.14 -9.65
CA SER A 42 -8.96 1.04 -8.79
C SER A 42 -7.68 1.89 -8.84
N GLY A 43 -7.85 3.18 -8.51
CA GLY A 43 -6.74 4.08 -8.24
C GLY A 43 -6.01 3.77 -6.93
N ILE A 44 -4.81 4.30 -6.82
CA ILE A 44 -4.02 4.42 -5.60
C ILE A 44 -3.31 5.76 -5.62
N PHE A 45 -3.02 6.32 -4.46
CA PHE A 45 -2.10 7.45 -4.36
C PHE A 45 -0.84 7.02 -3.61
N VAL A 46 0.27 7.62 -4.00
CA VAL A 46 1.59 7.42 -3.42
C VAL A 46 2.13 8.78 -3.01
N TYR A 47 2.56 8.89 -1.78
CA TYR A 47 3.19 10.10 -1.26
C TYR A 47 4.70 10.11 -1.50
N GLY A 48 5.32 11.27 -1.28
CA GLY A 48 6.73 11.51 -1.55
C GLY A 48 7.67 10.47 -0.93
N ASN A 49 7.40 9.99 0.30
CA ASN A 49 8.19 8.91 0.91
C ASN A 49 8.21 7.63 0.08
N GLY A 50 7.06 7.23 -0.47
CA GLY A 50 6.99 6.06 -1.36
C GLY A 50 7.67 6.31 -2.71
N LEU A 51 7.56 7.54 -3.25
CA LEU A 51 8.22 7.93 -4.50
C LEU A 51 9.74 7.94 -4.36
N ALA A 52 10.29 8.38 -3.22
CA ALA A 52 11.71 8.28 -2.94
C ALA A 52 12.19 6.81 -2.96
N ARG A 53 11.38 5.87 -2.49
CA ARG A 53 11.69 4.43 -2.58
C ARG A 53 11.57 3.91 -4.02
N PHE A 54 10.60 4.36 -4.80
CA PHE A 54 10.54 4.05 -6.24
C PHE A 54 11.74 4.63 -7.01
N HIS A 55 12.26 5.80 -6.61
CA HIS A 55 13.50 6.33 -7.15
C HIS A 55 14.69 5.40 -6.88
N ALA A 56 14.83 4.91 -5.63
CA ALA A 56 15.88 3.95 -5.28
C ALA A 56 15.79 2.64 -6.10
N LEU A 57 14.59 2.25 -6.51
CA LEU A 57 14.37 1.12 -7.43
C LEU A 57 14.55 1.49 -8.91
N GLY A 58 14.75 2.79 -9.25
CA GLY A 58 14.88 3.31 -10.62
C GLY A 58 13.62 3.10 -11.46
N VAL A 59 12.45 3.27 -10.86
CA VAL A 59 11.14 3.15 -11.52
C VAL A 59 10.29 4.41 -11.36
N MET A 60 10.76 5.42 -10.60
CA MET A 60 9.98 6.60 -10.22
C MET A 60 9.50 7.39 -11.45
N GLU A 61 10.38 7.65 -12.41
CA GLU A 61 10.05 8.46 -13.58
C GLU A 61 8.94 7.80 -14.41
N GLU A 62 8.99 6.49 -14.61
CA GLU A 62 7.94 5.76 -15.31
C GLU A 62 6.62 5.75 -14.52
N MET A 63 6.67 5.69 -13.17
CA MET A 63 5.48 5.81 -12.31
C MET A 63 4.84 7.19 -12.43
N VAL A 64 5.64 8.26 -12.36
CA VAL A 64 5.15 9.64 -12.47
C VAL A 64 4.56 9.89 -13.87
N ALA A 65 5.20 9.41 -14.92
CA ALA A 65 4.70 9.52 -16.29
C ALA A 65 3.39 8.76 -16.53
N ALA A 66 3.15 7.67 -15.79
CA ALA A 66 1.92 6.86 -15.89
C ALA A 66 0.77 7.35 -14.99
N GLY A 67 1.01 8.33 -14.11
CA GLY A 67 0.05 8.82 -13.13
C GLY A 67 -0.31 10.29 -13.33
N PHE A 68 -0.83 10.89 -12.26
CA PHE A 68 -1.13 12.30 -12.13
C PHE A 68 -0.42 12.88 -10.91
N ALA A 69 0.53 13.79 -11.15
CA ALA A 69 1.31 14.44 -10.11
C ALA A 69 0.58 15.68 -9.56
N ILE A 70 0.44 15.78 -8.24
CA ILE A 70 0.03 17.00 -7.54
C ILE A 70 1.32 17.64 -7.03
N ALA A 71 1.86 18.54 -7.84
CA ALA A 71 3.22 19.05 -7.70
C ALA A 71 3.47 19.92 -6.46
N ASP A 72 2.43 20.62 -5.99
CA ASP A 72 2.47 21.44 -4.77
C ASP A 72 2.11 20.66 -3.50
N GLY A 73 1.71 19.38 -3.64
CA GLY A 73 1.33 18.53 -2.53
C GLY A 73 0.00 18.87 -1.87
N ARG A 74 -0.81 19.68 -2.52
CA ARG A 74 -2.07 20.21 -1.98
C ARG A 74 -3.13 19.13 -1.81
N ASN A 75 -3.75 19.12 -0.64
CA ASN A 75 -4.93 18.31 -0.31
C ASN A 75 -6.01 19.22 0.27
N VAL A 76 -7.11 19.36 -0.44
CA VAL A 76 -8.22 20.24 -0.10
C VAL A 76 -9.25 19.47 0.73
N TYR A 77 -9.65 20.03 1.86
CA TYR A 77 -10.72 19.47 2.69
C TYR A 77 -11.99 20.29 2.53
N LEU A 78 -13.09 19.61 2.23
CA LEU A 78 -14.42 20.20 2.07
C LEU A 78 -15.40 19.55 3.04
N ASP A 79 -16.45 20.26 3.39
CA ASP A 79 -17.59 19.66 4.07
C ASP A 79 -18.46 18.82 3.10
N ALA A 80 -19.57 18.29 3.61
CA ALA A 80 -20.47 17.47 2.82
C ALA A 80 -21.13 18.21 1.66
N ASP A 81 -21.33 19.53 1.79
CA ASP A 81 -21.94 20.37 0.76
C ASP A 81 -20.93 20.88 -0.28
N GLY A 82 -19.64 20.65 -0.04
CA GLY A 82 -18.54 21.10 -0.91
C GLY A 82 -17.96 22.45 -0.52
N SER A 83 -18.33 23.01 0.65
CA SER A 83 -17.73 24.24 1.16
C SER A 83 -16.32 24.01 1.70
N PRO A 84 -15.36 24.93 1.46
CA PRO A 84 -14.00 24.78 1.93
C PRO A 84 -13.88 24.75 3.47
N LEU A 85 -13.12 23.78 3.99
CA LEU A 85 -12.81 23.67 5.41
C LEU A 85 -11.39 24.17 5.71
N PHE A 86 -10.39 23.54 5.13
CA PHE A 86 -8.97 23.84 5.24
C PHE A 86 -8.19 23.09 4.17
N GLU A 87 -6.88 23.32 4.12
CA GLU A 87 -5.96 22.66 3.21
C GLU A 87 -4.75 22.10 3.99
N THR A 88 -4.11 21.09 3.43
CA THR A 88 -2.80 20.60 3.90
C THR A 88 -1.89 20.40 2.71
N PHE A 89 -0.58 20.51 2.95
CA PHE A 89 0.46 20.30 1.95
C PHE A 89 1.37 19.17 2.38
N TYR A 90 1.59 18.25 1.48
CA TYR A 90 2.46 17.12 1.73
C TYR A 90 3.90 17.43 1.31
N PRO A 91 4.92 16.92 2.04
CA PRO A 91 6.29 17.24 1.72
C PRO A 91 6.73 16.65 0.37
N GLY A 92 7.50 17.44 -0.39
CA GLY A 92 8.13 17.07 -1.66
C GLY A 92 9.60 16.70 -1.53
N ARG A 93 10.11 16.46 -0.31
CA ARG A 93 11.51 16.10 -0.08
C ARG A 93 11.60 14.97 0.95
N PHE A 94 12.35 13.91 0.62
CA PHE A 94 12.61 12.76 1.50
C PHE A 94 14.05 12.27 1.32
N ASP A 95 14.75 12.01 2.42
CA ASP A 95 16.16 11.56 2.45
C ASP A 95 17.06 12.46 1.57
N GLY A 96 16.78 13.76 1.56
CA GLY A 96 17.50 14.74 0.75
C GLY A 96 17.13 14.79 -0.74
N LEU A 97 16.22 13.91 -1.21
CA LEU A 97 15.77 13.84 -2.60
C LEU A 97 14.50 14.67 -2.80
N GLU A 98 14.49 15.51 -3.84
CA GLU A 98 13.27 16.18 -4.31
C GLU A 98 12.40 15.18 -5.09
N VAL A 99 11.13 15.06 -4.69
CA VAL A 99 10.16 14.16 -5.29
C VAL A 99 8.79 14.83 -5.43
N THR A 100 7.95 14.32 -6.30
CA THR A 100 6.53 14.71 -6.32
C THR A 100 5.88 14.41 -4.97
N PRO A 101 5.24 15.38 -4.31
CA PRO A 101 4.62 15.16 -3.00
C PRO A 101 3.50 14.12 -3.00
N ILE A 102 2.65 14.15 -4.04
CA ILE A 102 1.52 13.23 -4.20
C ILE A 102 1.43 12.78 -5.66
N LEU A 103 1.36 11.49 -5.88
CA LEU A 103 1.09 10.87 -7.17
C LEU A 103 -0.20 10.04 -7.07
N GLY A 104 -1.22 10.35 -7.87
CA GLY A 104 -2.30 9.43 -8.14
C GLY A 104 -1.98 8.57 -9.35
N ILE A 105 -2.27 7.28 -9.28
CA ILE A 105 -1.99 6.35 -10.39
C ILE A 105 -2.99 5.19 -10.37
N ARG A 106 -3.34 4.65 -11.55
CA ARG A 106 -4.06 3.38 -11.60
C ARG A 106 -3.18 2.25 -11.09
N ARG A 107 -3.72 1.38 -10.27
CA ARG A 107 -2.98 0.18 -9.81
C ARG A 107 -2.52 -0.68 -10.98
N ALA A 108 -3.32 -0.77 -12.05
CA ALA A 108 -2.95 -1.46 -13.28
C ALA A 108 -1.67 -0.88 -13.91
N GLU A 109 -1.57 0.45 -14.01
CA GLU A 109 -0.40 1.12 -14.56
C GLU A 109 0.83 0.95 -13.69
N MET A 110 0.69 1.07 -12.38
CA MET A 110 1.78 0.77 -11.44
C MET A 110 2.33 -0.65 -11.65
N HIS A 111 1.44 -1.64 -11.73
CA HIS A 111 1.84 -3.02 -11.99
C HIS A 111 2.47 -3.20 -13.37
N ARG A 112 1.97 -2.51 -14.40
CA ARG A 112 2.54 -2.56 -15.76
C ARG A 112 3.99 -2.06 -15.75
N VAL A 113 4.27 -0.96 -15.06
CA VAL A 113 5.63 -0.44 -14.89
C VAL A 113 6.50 -1.47 -14.18
N LEU A 114 6.07 -1.99 -13.02
CA LEU A 114 6.84 -2.96 -12.25
C LEU A 114 7.11 -4.25 -13.03
N SER A 115 6.09 -4.84 -13.66
CA SER A 115 6.26 -6.08 -14.45
C SER A 115 7.17 -5.90 -15.66
N GLY A 116 7.17 -4.70 -16.29
CA GLY A 116 8.11 -4.36 -17.34
C GLY A 116 9.57 -4.36 -16.86
N HIS A 117 9.83 -3.89 -15.64
CA HIS A 117 11.16 -3.95 -15.03
C HIS A 117 11.60 -5.39 -14.71
N LEU A 118 10.69 -6.26 -14.26
CA LEU A 118 11.00 -7.68 -14.03
C LEU A 118 11.54 -8.34 -15.30
N SER A 119 10.87 -8.12 -16.43
CA SER A 119 11.30 -8.68 -17.72
C SER A 119 12.67 -8.14 -18.15
N ARG A 120 12.91 -6.82 -18.00
CA ARG A 120 14.21 -6.20 -18.34
C ARG A 120 15.36 -6.73 -17.47
N LEU A 121 15.10 -7.13 -16.24
CA LEU A 121 16.09 -7.67 -15.30
C LEU A 121 16.24 -9.19 -15.39
N GLY A 122 15.50 -9.86 -16.26
CA GLY A 122 15.58 -11.31 -16.44
C GLY A 122 15.04 -12.10 -15.25
N VAL A 123 14.09 -11.52 -14.50
CA VAL A 123 13.42 -12.23 -13.39
C VAL A 123 12.53 -13.33 -13.97
N GLU A 124 12.68 -14.56 -13.47
CA GLU A 124 11.79 -15.66 -13.81
C GLU A 124 10.44 -15.47 -13.11
N VAL A 125 9.36 -15.37 -13.90
CA VAL A 125 8.00 -15.21 -13.35
C VAL A 125 7.14 -16.41 -13.72
N ALA A 126 6.62 -17.13 -12.71
CA ALA A 126 5.69 -18.25 -12.87
C ALA A 126 4.28 -17.84 -12.40
N LEU A 127 3.38 -17.62 -13.36
CA LEU A 127 1.97 -17.34 -13.10
C LEU A 127 1.18 -18.65 -12.92
N GLY A 128 0.04 -18.58 -12.23
CA GLY A 128 -0.80 -19.74 -11.91
C GLY A 128 -0.20 -20.64 -10.83
N CYS A 129 0.77 -20.15 -10.05
CA CYS A 129 1.57 -20.95 -9.15
C CYS A 129 1.71 -20.28 -7.77
N THR A 130 1.71 -21.08 -6.71
CA THR A 130 1.94 -20.61 -5.34
C THR A 130 2.67 -21.65 -4.51
N VAL A 131 3.19 -21.26 -3.35
CA VAL A 131 3.85 -22.17 -2.41
C VAL A 131 2.81 -23.02 -1.67
N GLN A 132 3.00 -24.33 -1.67
CA GLN A 132 2.15 -25.29 -0.92
C GLN A 132 2.77 -25.71 0.41
N SER A 133 4.07 -26.01 0.41
CA SER A 133 4.81 -26.38 1.63
C SER A 133 6.24 -25.86 1.58
N ILE A 134 6.84 -25.73 2.75
CA ILE A 134 8.18 -25.19 2.95
C ILE A 134 8.94 -26.13 3.89
N GLU A 135 10.12 -26.52 3.48
CA GLU A 135 11.11 -27.20 4.31
C GLU A 135 12.37 -26.34 4.41
N GLN A 136 12.97 -26.29 5.59
CA GLN A 136 14.13 -25.45 5.83
C GLN A 136 15.29 -26.28 6.41
N SER A 137 16.48 -25.96 5.96
CA SER A 137 17.74 -26.32 6.61
C SER A 137 18.42 -25.07 7.17
N ARG A 138 19.58 -25.21 7.79
CA ARG A 138 20.36 -24.05 8.25
C ARG A 138 20.81 -23.11 7.12
N SER A 139 20.92 -23.59 5.88
CA SER A 139 21.52 -22.82 4.78
C SER A 139 20.64 -22.67 3.55
N ALA A 140 19.48 -23.32 3.51
CA ALA A 140 18.62 -23.34 2.33
C ALA A 140 17.15 -23.54 2.70
N VAL A 141 16.27 -23.09 1.81
CA VAL A 141 14.83 -23.35 1.80
C VAL A 141 14.49 -24.19 0.60
N SER A 142 13.66 -25.21 0.79
CA SER A 142 13.02 -25.98 -0.26
C SER A 142 11.53 -25.74 -0.23
N ALA A 143 10.94 -25.27 -1.31
CA ALA A 143 9.51 -25.00 -1.42
C ALA A 143 8.88 -25.91 -2.48
N VAL A 144 7.80 -26.59 -2.11
CA VAL A 144 6.94 -27.29 -3.07
C VAL A 144 5.90 -26.31 -3.59
N LEU A 145 5.79 -26.19 -4.89
CA LEU A 145 4.86 -25.31 -5.58
C LEU A 145 3.56 -26.04 -5.94
N SER A 146 2.49 -25.29 -6.21
CA SER A 146 1.18 -25.83 -6.55
C SER A 146 1.14 -26.61 -7.87
N ASP A 147 2.13 -26.43 -8.74
CA ASP A 147 2.29 -27.16 -9.99
C ASP A 147 3.19 -28.42 -9.86
N GLY A 148 3.58 -28.75 -8.62
CA GLY A 148 4.40 -29.92 -8.30
C GLY A 148 5.92 -29.70 -8.40
N ARG A 149 6.39 -28.55 -8.87
CA ARG A 149 7.84 -28.23 -8.86
C ARG A 149 8.35 -28.09 -7.44
N VAL A 150 9.60 -28.50 -7.24
CA VAL A 150 10.34 -28.25 -6.00
C VAL A 150 11.47 -27.27 -6.31
N LEU A 151 11.50 -26.14 -5.63
CA LEU A 151 12.53 -25.12 -5.80
C LEU A 151 13.36 -24.99 -4.52
N ALA A 152 14.69 -25.06 -4.69
CA ALA A 152 15.63 -24.79 -3.62
C ALA A 152 16.20 -23.36 -3.79
N CYS A 153 16.29 -22.62 -2.70
CA CYS A 153 16.80 -21.25 -2.68
C CYS A 153 17.50 -20.93 -1.35
N ASP A 154 18.26 -19.83 -1.32
CA ASP A 154 18.92 -19.32 -0.11
C ASP A 154 17.97 -18.54 0.79
N LEU A 155 16.90 -17.97 0.20
CA LEU A 155 15.91 -17.12 0.87
C LEU A 155 14.55 -17.29 0.21
N LEU A 156 13.47 -17.34 1.01
CA LEU A 156 12.08 -17.27 0.54
C LEU A 156 11.41 -16.03 1.10
N LEU A 157 10.78 -15.25 0.23
CA LEU A 157 9.96 -14.07 0.63
C LEU A 157 8.48 -14.35 0.46
N GLY A 158 7.71 -14.23 1.53
CA GLY A 158 6.26 -14.18 1.51
C GLY A 158 5.79 -12.74 1.25
N ALA A 159 5.43 -12.43 0.01
CA ALA A 159 4.90 -11.16 -0.46
C ALA A 159 3.46 -11.32 -1.01
N ASP A 160 2.76 -12.35 -0.55
CA ASP A 160 1.50 -12.88 -1.07
C ASP A 160 0.25 -12.24 -0.43
N GLY A 161 0.45 -11.05 0.16
CA GLY A 161 -0.60 -10.15 0.58
C GLY A 161 -1.28 -10.54 1.90
N ILE A 162 -2.37 -9.86 2.21
CA ILE A 162 -3.04 -9.95 3.51
C ILE A 162 -3.48 -11.37 3.87
N ARG A 163 -3.83 -12.20 2.87
CA ARG A 163 -4.21 -13.62 3.04
C ARG A 163 -3.04 -14.55 2.73
N SER A 164 -1.83 -14.16 3.13
CA SER A 164 -0.58 -14.85 2.85
C SER A 164 -0.63 -16.33 3.20
N ARG A 165 -0.32 -17.17 2.21
CA ARG A 165 -0.14 -18.61 2.37
C ARG A 165 1.16 -18.92 3.11
N VAL A 166 2.23 -18.16 2.81
CA VAL A 166 3.51 -18.31 3.50
C VAL A 166 3.37 -18.04 5.00
N ARG A 167 2.63 -16.97 5.37
CA ARG A 167 2.31 -16.70 6.79
C ARG A 167 1.52 -17.85 7.42
N GLN A 168 0.49 -18.37 6.75
CA GLN A 168 -0.30 -19.48 7.27
C GLN A 168 0.51 -20.75 7.54
N LEU A 169 1.54 -21.02 6.72
CA LEU A 169 2.40 -22.18 6.88
C LEU A 169 3.32 -22.09 8.10
N LEU A 170 3.80 -20.89 8.44
CA LEU A 170 4.82 -20.69 9.49
C LEU A 170 4.27 -20.02 10.76
N TRP A 171 3.22 -19.22 10.63
CA TRP A 171 2.55 -18.53 11.75
C TRP A 171 1.03 -18.73 11.66
N PRO A 172 0.52 -19.97 11.84
CA PRO A 172 -0.89 -20.28 11.64
C PRO A 172 -1.84 -19.49 12.56
N ASP A 173 -1.36 -19.07 13.72
CA ASP A 173 -2.15 -18.29 14.70
C ASP A 173 -2.30 -16.80 14.32
N VAL A 174 -1.49 -16.30 13.36
CA VAL A 174 -1.58 -14.92 12.91
C VAL A 174 -2.54 -14.80 11.75
N GLN A 175 -3.74 -14.33 12.03
CA GLN A 175 -4.82 -14.15 11.06
C GLN A 175 -5.13 -12.67 10.82
N PRO A 176 -5.62 -12.29 9.62
CA PRO A 176 -6.16 -10.96 9.39
C PRO A 176 -7.28 -10.65 10.37
N ARG A 177 -7.34 -9.40 10.84
CA ARG A 177 -8.38 -8.90 11.73
C ARG A 177 -9.21 -7.85 11.01
N TYR A 178 -10.51 -8.00 11.05
CA TYR A 178 -11.42 -6.99 10.52
C TYR A 178 -11.33 -5.68 11.33
N SER A 179 -11.27 -4.56 10.65
CA SER A 179 -11.07 -3.24 11.26
C SER A 179 -12.36 -2.50 11.63
N GLY A 180 -13.52 -3.00 11.21
CA GLY A 180 -14.82 -2.32 11.37
C GLY A 180 -15.20 -1.44 10.19
N PHE A 181 -14.42 -1.42 9.10
CA PHE A 181 -14.62 -0.50 7.99
C PHE A 181 -14.76 -1.20 6.64
N GLY A 182 -15.56 -0.59 5.76
CA GLY A 182 -15.58 -0.85 4.33
C GLY A 182 -15.02 0.31 3.53
N VAL A 183 -14.39 0.01 2.41
CA VAL A 183 -13.95 1.03 1.44
C VAL A 183 -14.58 0.77 0.10
N TRP A 184 -15.29 1.77 -0.39
CA TRP A 184 -15.91 1.81 -1.70
C TRP A 184 -15.06 2.65 -2.65
N ARG A 185 -14.86 2.20 -3.86
CA ARG A 185 -14.05 2.90 -4.87
C ARG A 185 -14.73 2.84 -6.21
N SER A 186 -14.65 3.95 -6.96
CA SER A 186 -15.09 4.03 -8.34
C SER A 186 -14.11 4.83 -9.18
N VAL A 187 -14.05 4.55 -10.49
CA VAL A 187 -13.21 5.29 -11.44
C VAL A 187 -14.12 6.05 -12.40
N HIS A 188 -13.75 7.29 -12.68
CA HIS A 188 -14.52 8.21 -13.50
C HIS A 188 -13.60 8.98 -14.45
N ASP A 189 -14.20 9.59 -15.47
CA ASP A 189 -13.54 10.58 -16.30
C ASP A 189 -13.24 11.84 -15.48
N ARG A 190 -12.05 12.40 -15.66
CA ARG A 190 -11.60 13.56 -14.89
C ARG A 190 -11.95 14.85 -15.65
N PRO A 191 -12.77 15.76 -15.06
CA PRO A 191 -12.97 17.10 -15.59
C PRO A 191 -11.64 17.87 -15.62
N ALA A 192 -11.43 18.66 -16.68
CA ALA A 192 -10.17 19.39 -16.91
C ALA A 192 -9.76 20.31 -15.73
N GLY A 193 -10.73 20.91 -15.03
CA GLY A 193 -10.48 21.79 -13.90
C GLY A 193 -10.21 21.08 -12.56
N LEU A 194 -10.28 19.73 -12.49
CA LEU A 194 -10.07 18.99 -11.25
C LEU A 194 -8.64 18.43 -11.22
N GLY A 195 -7.74 19.16 -10.56
CA GLY A 195 -6.31 18.82 -10.44
C GLY A 195 -5.85 18.53 -9.03
N ASP A 196 -6.67 18.80 -8.01
CA ASP A 196 -6.32 18.62 -6.60
C ASP A 196 -6.76 17.24 -6.08
N LYS A 197 -6.10 16.80 -5.00
CA LYS A 197 -6.66 15.79 -4.12
C LYS A 197 -7.68 16.46 -3.21
N ILE A 198 -8.88 15.92 -3.16
CA ILE A 198 -9.99 16.44 -2.36
C ILE A 198 -10.41 15.39 -1.33
N MET A 199 -10.62 15.82 -0.09
CA MET A 199 -11.22 15.02 0.97
C MET A 199 -12.49 15.70 1.46
N MET A 200 -13.64 15.09 1.24
CA MET A 200 -14.91 15.54 1.75
C MET A 200 -15.22 14.84 3.08
N MET A 201 -15.70 15.60 4.06
CA MET A 201 -15.92 15.17 5.44
C MET A 201 -17.39 15.32 5.83
N ALA A 202 -17.96 14.26 6.39
CA ALA A 202 -19.29 14.24 6.98
C ALA A 202 -19.27 13.43 8.29
N PRO A 203 -20.26 13.58 9.19
CA PRO A 203 -20.34 12.75 10.39
C PRO A 203 -20.30 11.26 10.07
N GLY A 204 -19.27 10.56 10.54
CA GLY A 204 -19.05 9.12 10.32
C GLY A 204 -18.61 8.71 8.91
N LEU A 205 -18.44 9.65 7.97
CA LEU A 205 -18.17 9.38 6.57
C LEU A 205 -17.03 10.25 6.03
N ARG A 206 -16.26 9.68 5.11
CA ARG A 206 -15.26 10.39 4.32
C ARG A 206 -15.35 9.96 2.86
N LEU A 207 -15.21 10.91 1.96
CA LEU A 207 -15.14 10.65 0.52
C LEU A 207 -13.96 11.41 -0.07
N GLY A 208 -13.04 10.69 -0.69
CA GLY A 208 -11.89 11.28 -1.38
C GLY A 208 -12.09 11.28 -2.88
N ILE A 209 -11.60 12.32 -3.53
CA ILE A 209 -11.51 12.45 -5.00
C ILE A 209 -10.05 12.63 -5.33
N MET A 210 -9.51 11.77 -6.19
CA MET A 210 -8.09 11.78 -6.54
C MET A 210 -7.88 11.59 -8.04
N PRO A 211 -7.28 12.58 -8.74
CA PRO A 211 -6.79 12.39 -10.09
C PRO A 211 -5.78 11.24 -10.16
N ILE A 212 -5.89 10.36 -11.16
CA ILE A 212 -5.00 9.20 -11.35
C ILE A 212 -4.37 9.15 -12.75
N SER A 213 -4.81 10.01 -13.64
CA SER A 213 -4.19 10.28 -14.94
C SER A 213 -4.69 11.63 -15.48
N ALA A 214 -4.22 12.02 -16.65
CA ALA A 214 -4.74 13.20 -17.34
C ALA A 214 -6.25 13.09 -17.62
N GLN A 215 -6.78 11.87 -17.79
CA GLN A 215 -8.16 11.60 -18.20
C GLN A 215 -9.03 11.05 -17.10
N GLN A 216 -8.46 10.51 -16.02
CA GLN A 216 -9.21 9.76 -15.02
C GLN A 216 -8.94 10.22 -13.59
N LEU A 217 -9.96 10.09 -12.77
CA LEU A 217 -9.87 10.18 -11.32
C LEU A 217 -10.54 8.95 -10.68
N TYR A 218 -10.29 8.74 -9.40
CA TYR A 218 -11.07 7.80 -8.64
C TYR A 218 -11.67 8.44 -7.38
N LEU A 219 -12.85 7.96 -7.02
CA LEU A 219 -13.45 8.20 -5.72
C LEU A 219 -13.07 7.06 -4.79
N PHE A 220 -12.89 7.38 -3.51
CA PHE A 220 -12.77 6.39 -2.45
C PHE A 220 -13.53 6.87 -1.22
N GLY A 221 -14.51 6.10 -0.82
CA GLY A 221 -15.34 6.39 0.34
C GLY A 221 -15.11 5.36 1.44
N THR A 222 -15.04 5.81 2.70
CA THR A 222 -14.89 4.97 3.87
C THR A 222 -16.11 5.09 4.77
N VAL A 223 -16.59 3.94 5.26
CA VAL A 223 -17.77 3.84 6.10
C VAL A 223 -17.62 2.69 7.09
N VAL A 224 -18.24 2.82 8.26
CA VAL A 224 -18.36 1.71 9.20
C VAL A 224 -19.29 0.66 8.60
N GLU A 225 -18.83 -0.59 8.55
CA GLU A 225 -19.59 -1.71 8.00
C GLU A 225 -19.58 -2.89 8.98
N PRO A 226 -20.62 -3.73 9.01
CA PRO A 226 -20.62 -4.96 9.79
C PRO A 226 -19.49 -5.93 9.39
N VAL A 227 -19.04 -6.76 10.33
CA VAL A 227 -17.93 -7.70 10.13
C VAL A 227 -18.17 -8.67 8.96
N ASP A 228 -19.40 -9.14 8.79
CA ASP A 228 -19.79 -10.11 7.76
C ASP A 228 -20.48 -9.44 6.55
N ALA A 229 -20.25 -8.15 6.34
CA ALA A 229 -20.86 -7.41 5.23
C ALA A 229 -20.40 -8.01 3.90
N TRP A 230 -21.34 -8.65 3.22
CA TRP A 230 -21.19 -9.13 1.86
C TRP A 230 -22.27 -8.50 0.97
N TYR A 231 -21.86 -7.99 -0.18
CA TYR A 231 -22.76 -7.31 -1.10
C TYR A 231 -22.62 -7.91 -2.50
N ALA A 232 -23.75 -8.27 -3.10
CA ALA A 232 -23.78 -8.72 -4.47
C ALA A 232 -23.28 -7.58 -5.39
N ARG A 233 -22.49 -7.94 -6.42
CA ARG A 233 -21.84 -6.94 -7.27
C ARG A 233 -22.83 -6.05 -8.02
N GLU A 234 -23.96 -6.58 -8.40
CA GLU A 234 -25.07 -5.86 -9.05
C GLU A 234 -25.63 -4.74 -8.19
N ASP A 235 -25.51 -4.83 -6.85
CA ASP A 235 -25.97 -3.82 -5.92
C ASP A 235 -24.94 -2.72 -5.64
N TRP A 236 -23.70 -2.89 -6.03
CA TRP A 236 -22.61 -2.02 -5.60
C TRP A 236 -22.82 -0.55 -5.98
N ALA A 237 -23.30 -0.25 -7.19
CA ALA A 237 -23.56 1.11 -7.61
C ALA A 237 -24.61 1.78 -6.69
N ARG A 238 -25.75 1.15 -6.53
CA ARG A 238 -26.84 1.62 -5.66
C ARG A 238 -26.39 1.78 -4.21
N LEU A 239 -25.63 0.82 -3.70
CA LEU A 239 -25.12 0.86 -2.33
C LEU A 239 -24.11 1.99 -2.12
N MET A 240 -23.18 2.20 -3.04
CA MET A 240 -22.23 3.32 -2.96
C MET A 240 -22.95 4.66 -3.03
N GLN A 241 -23.90 4.85 -3.96
CA GLN A 241 -24.74 6.03 -4.03
C GLN A 241 -25.47 6.29 -2.72
N SER A 242 -26.16 5.29 -2.17
CA SER A 242 -26.93 5.42 -0.94
C SER A 242 -26.07 5.81 0.26
N ARG A 243 -24.89 5.14 0.42
CA ARG A 243 -23.99 5.38 1.57
C ARG A 243 -23.38 6.76 1.57
N PHE A 244 -23.09 7.30 0.41
CA PHE A 244 -22.40 8.58 0.24
C PHE A 244 -23.33 9.70 -0.26
N SER A 245 -24.64 9.48 -0.24
CA SER A 245 -25.66 10.44 -0.72
C SER A 245 -25.67 11.79 0.00
N VAL A 246 -25.07 11.89 1.17
CA VAL A 246 -24.90 13.14 1.92
C VAL A 246 -23.93 14.10 1.24
N PHE A 247 -22.97 13.58 0.46
CA PHE A 247 -21.97 14.40 -0.22
C PHE A 247 -22.55 15.05 -1.48
N ARG A 248 -22.45 16.39 -1.51
CA ARG A 248 -22.84 17.26 -2.60
C ARG A 248 -21.60 17.82 -3.30
N GLY A 249 -21.65 19.03 -3.80
CA GLY A 249 -20.52 19.70 -4.43
C GLY A 249 -19.84 18.84 -5.49
N PRO A 250 -18.49 18.71 -5.47
CA PRO A 250 -17.76 18.01 -6.51
C PRO A 250 -18.02 16.49 -6.56
N ALA A 251 -18.50 15.88 -5.47
CA ALA A 251 -18.76 14.43 -5.44
C ALA A 251 -20.11 14.05 -6.05
N ALA A 252 -21.13 14.93 -6.00
CA ALA A 252 -22.49 14.61 -6.40
C ALA A 252 -22.56 14.08 -7.82
N HIS A 253 -21.93 14.76 -8.77
CA HIS A 253 -21.92 14.37 -10.17
C HIS A 253 -21.40 12.92 -10.37
N PHE A 254 -20.28 12.58 -9.75
CA PHE A 254 -19.69 11.24 -9.88
C PHE A 254 -20.52 10.16 -9.19
N LEU A 255 -21.17 10.47 -8.06
CA LEU A 255 -22.06 9.54 -7.38
C LEU A 255 -23.33 9.28 -8.20
N ASP A 256 -23.90 10.33 -8.82
CA ASP A 256 -25.13 10.24 -9.62
C ASP A 256 -24.90 9.43 -10.94
N GLU A 257 -23.69 9.45 -11.48
CA GLU A 257 -23.32 8.69 -12.68
C GLU A 257 -23.09 7.19 -12.43
N LEU A 258 -23.04 6.74 -11.17
CA LEU A 258 -22.81 5.33 -10.87
C LEU A 258 -23.95 4.45 -11.39
N GLY A 259 -23.59 3.40 -12.11
CA GLY A 259 -24.51 2.45 -12.72
C GLY A 259 -23.92 1.05 -12.84
N PRO A 260 -24.64 0.11 -13.47
CA PRO A 260 -24.23 -1.29 -13.58
C PRO A 260 -22.90 -1.50 -14.33
N GLN A 261 -22.50 -0.55 -15.18
CA GLN A 261 -21.27 -0.61 -15.97
C GLN A 261 -20.10 0.13 -15.34
N SER A 262 -20.32 0.78 -14.18
CA SER A 262 -19.27 1.53 -13.49
C SER A 262 -18.15 0.62 -12.97
N GLU A 263 -16.91 1.08 -13.09
CA GLU A 263 -15.76 0.42 -12.44
C GLU A 263 -15.83 0.63 -10.94
N LEU A 264 -16.35 -0.36 -10.23
CA LEU A 264 -16.55 -0.34 -8.79
C LEU A 264 -15.74 -1.42 -8.08
N LEU A 265 -15.25 -1.09 -6.90
CA LEU A 265 -14.60 -2.01 -5.99
C LEU A 265 -15.02 -1.74 -4.55
N TYR A 266 -15.61 -2.74 -3.91
CA TYR A 266 -15.80 -2.79 -2.46
C TYR A 266 -14.74 -3.67 -1.81
N THR A 267 -14.25 -3.26 -0.65
CA THR A 267 -13.29 -4.03 0.14
C THR A 267 -13.59 -3.88 1.62
N ALA A 268 -13.88 -4.97 2.31
CA ALA A 268 -13.81 -5.02 3.76
C ALA A 268 -12.35 -4.80 4.19
N VAL A 269 -12.13 -3.90 5.14
CA VAL A 269 -10.78 -3.51 5.58
C VAL A 269 -10.32 -4.45 6.69
N GLU A 270 -9.24 -5.15 6.44
CA GLU A 270 -8.58 -6.03 7.40
C GLU A 270 -7.15 -5.54 7.65
N GLU A 271 -6.58 -5.90 8.78
CA GLU A 271 -5.21 -5.61 9.19
C GLU A 271 -4.47 -6.89 9.55
N VAL A 272 -3.17 -6.89 9.41
CA VAL A 272 -2.28 -7.95 9.90
C VAL A 272 -1.27 -7.34 10.86
N LEU A 273 -1.22 -7.89 12.07
CA LEU A 273 -0.31 -7.47 13.12
C LEU A 273 0.66 -8.63 13.43
N MET A 274 1.76 -8.70 12.70
CA MET A 274 2.81 -9.68 12.97
C MET A 274 3.51 -9.38 14.31
N PRO A 275 3.85 -10.41 15.11
CA PRO A 275 4.76 -10.24 16.24
C PRO A 275 6.16 -9.78 15.78
N ALA A 276 7.07 -9.53 16.72
CA ALA A 276 8.32 -8.82 16.46
C ALA A 276 9.26 -9.46 15.43
N ALA A 277 9.25 -10.78 15.23
CA ALA A 277 10.06 -11.42 14.20
C ALA A 277 9.21 -11.72 12.97
N TRP A 278 9.52 -11.08 11.83
CA TRP A 278 8.83 -11.32 10.57
C TRP A 278 9.48 -12.43 9.73
N HIS A 279 10.50 -13.07 10.27
CA HIS A 279 11.19 -14.20 9.66
C HIS A 279 11.22 -15.41 10.58
N GLN A 280 11.31 -16.59 9.98
CA GLN A 280 11.59 -17.86 10.63
C GLN A 280 12.61 -18.61 9.79
N GLY A 281 13.84 -18.80 10.32
CA GLY A 281 14.94 -19.26 9.52
C GLY A 281 15.15 -18.37 8.28
N ARG A 282 15.14 -18.97 7.11
CA ARG A 282 15.37 -18.31 5.83
C ARG A 282 14.08 -17.93 5.08
N VAL A 283 12.98 -17.79 5.78
CA VAL A 283 11.71 -17.30 5.22
C VAL A 283 11.33 -16.00 5.89
N LEU A 284 11.11 -14.94 5.11
CA LEU A 284 10.75 -13.60 5.55
C LEU A 284 9.40 -13.19 4.95
N LEU A 285 8.54 -12.54 5.74
CA LEU A 285 7.32 -11.88 5.26
C LEU A 285 7.59 -10.39 5.01
N ILE A 286 7.01 -9.86 3.92
CA ILE A 286 7.09 -8.44 3.54
C ILE A 286 5.73 -7.92 3.07
N GLY A 287 5.55 -6.60 3.12
CA GLY A 287 4.31 -5.94 2.71
C GLY A 287 3.10 -6.41 3.51
N ASP A 288 1.94 -6.49 2.86
CA ASP A 288 0.68 -6.88 3.52
C ASP A 288 0.70 -8.29 4.13
N ALA A 289 1.64 -9.15 3.75
CA ALA A 289 1.82 -10.45 4.40
C ALA A 289 2.29 -10.30 5.85
N ALA A 290 3.05 -9.24 6.17
CA ALA A 290 3.57 -8.94 7.49
C ALA A 290 2.80 -7.83 8.22
N HIS A 291 2.42 -6.75 7.53
CA HIS A 291 1.98 -5.52 8.16
C HIS A 291 0.84 -4.81 7.41
N ALA A 292 -0.13 -5.54 6.87
CA ALA A 292 -1.31 -4.95 6.26
C ALA A 292 -1.96 -3.93 7.22
N SER A 293 -2.20 -2.71 6.74
CA SER A 293 -2.77 -1.61 7.49
C SER A 293 -4.11 -1.16 6.90
N THR A 294 -4.91 -0.45 7.71
CA THR A 294 -6.06 0.27 7.18
C THR A 294 -5.61 1.32 6.14
N PRO A 295 -6.45 1.67 5.16
CA PRO A 295 -6.02 2.54 4.05
C PRO A 295 -6.05 4.04 4.38
N PHE A 296 -6.39 4.44 5.60
CA PHE A 296 -6.70 5.84 5.94
C PHE A 296 -5.51 6.80 5.82
N MET A 297 -4.28 6.31 6.00
CA MET A 297 -3.06 7.09 5.78
C MET A 297 -2.46 6.90 4.37
N GLY A 298 -2.97 5.95 3.58
CA GLY A 298 -2.48 5.68 2.23
C GLY A 298 -1.03 5.19 2.15
N GLN A 299 -0.50 4.61 3.22
CA GLN A 299 0.93 4.26 3.34
C GLN A 299 1.28 2.81 3.02
N GLY A 300 0.30 1.90 2.94
CA GLY A 300 0.59 0.46 2.77
C GLY A 300 1.49 0.13 1.59
N GLY A 301 1.25 0.77 0.44
CA GLY A 301 2.10 0.61 -0.74
C GLY A 301 3.53 1.15 -0.53
N ALA A 302 3.67 2.33 0.09
CA ALA A 302 4.97 2.92 0.38
C ALA A 302 5.80 2.05 1.34
N MET A 303 5.17 1.51 2.40
CA MET A 303 5.83 0.59 3.33
C MET A 303 6.31 -0.68 2.64
N ALA A 304 5.52 -1.24 1.73
CA ALA A 304 5.88 -2.42 0.96
C ALA A 304 7.08 -2.17 0.01
N VAL A 305 7.15 -0.99 -0.61
CA VAL A 305 8.30 -0.61 -1.45
C VAL A 305 9.55 -0.40 -0.59
N GLU A 306 9.40 0.21 0.57
CA GLU A 306 10.50 0.41 1.50
C GLU A 306 11.05 -0.91 2.03
N ASP A 307 10.21 -1.91 2.29
CA ASP A 307 10.67 -3.27 2.64
C ASP A 307 11.64 -3.82 1.60
N ALA A 308 11.32 -3.68 0.32
CA ALA A 308 12.15 -4.17 -0.77
C ALA A 308 13.53 -3.47 -0.80
N VAL A 309 13.54 -2.15 -0.64
CA VAL A 309 14.77 -1.34 -0.64
C VAL A 309 15.65 -1.67 0.58
N VAL A 310 15.05 -1.72 1.77
CA VAL A 310 15.76 -2.00 3.02
C VAL A 310 16.33 -3.41 3.01
N LEU A 311 15.55 -4.41 2.58
CA LEU A 311 16.02 -5.79 2.51
C LEU A 311 17.23 -5.94 1.58
N ALA A 312 17.16 -5.38 0.37
CA ALA A 312 18.26 -5.44 -0.58
C ALA A 312 19.54 -4.78 0.00
N ARG A 313 19.42 -3.57 0.58
CA ARG A 313 20.54 -2.87 1.22
C ARG A 313 21.18 -3.67 2.36
N LEU A 314 20.37 -4.35 3.19
CA LEU A 314 20.88 -5.19 4.26
C LEU A 314 21.63 -6.41 3.72
N LEU A 315 21.08 -7.08 2.71
CA LEU A 315 21.68 -8.25 2.08
C LEU A 315 22.94 -7.92 1.28
N ASP A 316 23.09 -6.70 0.80
CA ASP A 316 24.30 -6.21 0.11
C ASP A 316 25.45 -5.95 1.10
N ARG A 317 25.13 -5.63 2.36
CA ARG A 317 26.14 -5.31 3.41
C ARG A 317 26.73 -6.52 4.12
N THR A 318 26.11 -7.69 3.97
CA THR A 318 26.56 -8.92 4.63
C THR A 318 26.33 -10.16 3.77
N THR A 319 27.19 -11.16 3.94
CA THR A 319 26.98 -12.50 3.42
C THR A 319 26.12 -13.36 4.36
N ASP A 320 25.95 -12.93 5.60
CA ASP A 320 25.12 -13.59 6.61
C ASP A 320 23.65 -13.16 6.45
N ILE A 321 22.87 -14.04 5.81
CA ILE A 321 21.45 -13.80 5.56
C ILE A 321 20.68 -13.74 6.88
N ASP A 322 20.99 -14.59 7.84
CA ASP A 322 20.25 -14.68 9.10
C ASP A 322 20.35 -13.34 9.87
N ARG A 323 21.57 -12.79 9.96
CA ARG A 323 21.81 -11.47 10.53
C ARG A 323 21.07 -10.36 9.78
N ALA A 324 21.01 -10.43 8.44
CA ALA A 324 20.28 -9.46 7.64
C ALA A 324 18.77 -9.49 7.92
N LEU A 325 18.18 -10.69 8.09
CA LEU A 325 16.75 -10.85 8.39
C LEU A 325 16.38 -10.40 9.81
N GLU A 326 17.24 -10.66 10.79
CA GLU A 326 17.09 -10.14 12.16
C GLU A 326 17.08 -8.60 12.15
N ARG A 327 18.06 -8.01 11.49
CA ARG A 327 18.17 -6.55 11.37
C ARG A 327 16.99 -5.96 10.62
N PHE A 328 16.51 -6.61 9.55
CA PHE A 328 15.34 -6.19 8.80
C PHE A 328 14.12 -6.02 9.70
N SER A 329 13.76 -7.04 10.48
CA SER A 329 12.61 -7.00 11.38
C SER A 329 12.75 -5.89 12.43
N THR A 330 13.96 -5.69 12.96
CA THR A 330 14.25 -4.64 13.96
C THR A 330 14.05 -3.24 13.39
N VAL A 331 14.47 -3.01 12.16
CA VAL A 331 14.36 -1.70 11.50
C VAL A 331 12.93 -1.42 11.01
N ARG A 332 12.27 -2.41 10.38
CA ARG A 332 10.99 -2.19 9.72
C ARG A 332 9.79 -2.19 10.66
N SER A 333 9.82 -3.01 11.71
CA SER A 333 8.67 -3.16 12.62
C SER A 333 8.24 -1.84 13.28
N PRO A 334 9.13 -0.98 13.80
CA PRO A 334 8.71 0.29 14.39
C PRO A 334 8.00 1.23 13.42
N ALA A 335 8.53 1.39 12.19
CA ALA A 335 7.93 2.25 11.17
C ALA A 335 6.55 1.73 10.73
N CYS A 336 6.42 0.43 10.48
CA CYS A 336 5.15 -0.16 10.07
C CYS A 336 4.10 -0.10 11.18
N ARG A 337 4.47 -0.32 12.46
CA ARG A 337 3.56 -0.16 13.60
C ARG A 337 3.09 1.28 13.75
N PHE A 338 3.99 2.24 13.64
CA PHE A 338 3.65 3.65 13.68
C PHE A 338 2.60 4.01 12.61
N VAL A 339 2.80 3.53 11.37
CA VAL A 339 1.84 3.73 10.28
C VAL A 339 0.51 3.03 10.56
N GLN A 340 0.52 1.80 11.07
CA GLN A 340 -0.71 1.07 11.42
C GLN A 340 -1.51 1.79 12.50
N ASP A 341 -0.84 2.26 13.56
CA ASP A 341 -1.49 2.96 14.66
C ASP A 341 -2.06 4.32 14.23
N ALA A 342 -1.28 5.11 13.48
CA ALA A 342 -1.74 6.38 12.92
C ALA A 342 -2.94 6.17 11.98
N SER A 343 -2.88 5.15 11.12
CA SER A 343 -3.96 4.85 10.19
C SER A 343 -5.24 4.43 10.93
N ARG A 344 -5.12 3.60 11.96
CA ARG A 344 -6.25 3.19 12.79
C ARG A 344 -6.89 4.39 13.51
N GLN A 345 -6.08 5.28 14.08
CA GLN A 345 -6.57 6.51 14.72
C GLN A 345 -7.37 7.38 13.77
N VAL A 346 -6.88 7.58 12.53
CA VAL A 346 -7.59 8.33 11.50
C VAL A 346 -8.94 7.69 11.16
N GLY A 347 -9.00 6.36 11.09
CA GLY A 347 -10.24 5.61 10.88
C GLY A 347 -11.23 5.82 12.03
N VAL A 348 -10.81 5.58 13.27
CA VAL A 348 -11.65 5.72 14.48
C VAL A 348 -12.18 7.16 14.63
N SER A 349 -11.32 8.16 14.43
CA SER A 349 -11.74 9.57 14.47
C SER A 349 -12.76 9.90 13.38
N GLY A 350 -12.56 9.38 12.17
CA GLY A 350 -13.48 9.60 11.05
C GLY A 350 -14.81 8.85 11.14
N ALA A 351 -14.90 7.86 12.02
CA ALA A 351 -16.12 7.08 12.26
C ALA A 351 -17.10 7.76 13.25
N ARG A 352 -16.71 8.89 13.85
CA ARG A 352 -17.59 9.66 14.76
C ARG A 352 -18.80 10.18 14.00
N SER A 353 -19.99 9.67 14.33
CA SER A 353 -21.24 9.99 13.64
C SER A 353 -22.07 11.07 14.36
N ASP A 354 -21.72 11.42 15.60
CA ASP A 354 -22.36 12.53 16.30
C ASP A 354 -21.97 13.87 15.64
N PRO A 355 -22.95 14.71 15.22
CA PRO A 355 -22.67 15.97 14.53
C PRO A 355 -21.87 16.98 15.37
N GLN A 356 -22.06 17.02 16.71
CA GLN A 356 -21.35 17.96 17.58
C GLN A 356 -19.89 17.51 17.77
N GLU A 357 -19.65 16.21 18.00
CA GLU A 357 -18.30 15.65 18.04
C GLU A 357 -17.58 15.89 16.69
N HIS A 358 -18.26 15.67 15.57
CA HIS A 358 -17.70 15.89 14.24
C HIS A 358 -17.31 17.36 14.02
N ALA A 359 -18.18 18.31 14.37
CA ALA A 359 -17.88 19.73 14.28
C ALA A 359 -16.65 20.12 15.13
N GLY A 360 -16.57 19.62 16.38
CA GLY A 360 -15.40 19.85 17.24
C GLY A 360 -14.10 19.27 16.66
N ILE A 361 -14.16 18.11 15.99
CA ILE A 361 -13.01 17.53 15.28
C ILE A 361 -12.58 18.43 14.12
N LEU A 362 -13.52 18.92 13.31
CA LEU A 362 -13.21 19.81 12.18
C LEU A 362 -12.60 21.13 12.64
N ASP A 363 -13.12 21.74 13.71
CA ASP A 363 -12.56 22.99 14.28
C ASP A 363 -11.12 22.79 14.78
N ALA A 364 -10.85 21.67 15.47
CA ALA A 364 -9.48 21.33 15.86
C ALA A 364 -8.57 21.10 14.65
N MET A 365 -9.07 20.44 13.59
CA MET A 365 -8.29 20.19 12.38
C MET A 365 -7.93 21.46 11.63
N ARG A 366 -8.77 22.49 11.63
CA ARG A 366 -8.47 23.79 10.96
C ARG A 366 -7.12 24.38 11.39
N THR A 367 -6.74 24.18 12.65
CA THR A 367 -5.51 24.73 13.23
C THR A 367 -4.38 23.71 13.34
N THR A 368 -4.67 22.41 13.33
CA THR A 368 -3.66 21.37 13.63
C THR A 368 -3.35 20.44 12.45
N ALA A 369 -4.14 20.49 11.38
CA ALA A 369 -4.01 19.49 10.31
C ALA A 369 -2.63 19.50 9.63
N GLN A 370 -2.10 20.70 9.32
CA GLN A 370 -0.78 20.81 8.71
C GLN A 370 0.31 20.30 9.65
N ALA A 371 0.31 20.74 10.91
CA ALA A 371 1.30 20.29 11.89
C ALA A 371 1.29 18.75 12.06
N ARG A 372 0.11 18.12 12.02
CA ARG A 372 -0.01 16.65 12.08
C ARG A 372 0.57 15.96 10.83
N VAL A 373 0.42 16.55 9.66
CA VAL A 373 1.09 16.06 8.44
C VAL A 373 2.60 16.14 8.61
N ASP A 374 3.12 17.29 9.03
CA ASP A 374 4.55 17.53 9.19
C ASP A 374 5.16 16.60 10.24
N GLU A 375 4.52 16.46 11.40
CA GLU A 375 4.95 15.55 12.48
C GLU A 375 4.95 14.09 12.04
N PHE A 376 3.90 13.67 11.29
CA PHE A 376 3.81 12.29 10.79
C PHE A 376 4.98 11.97 9.87
N TYR A 377 5.27 12.83 8.90
CA TYR A 377 6.35 12.57 7.93
C TYR A 377 7.73 12.74 8.56
N ALA A 378 7.93 13.72 9.45
CA ALA A 378 9.18 13.85 10.22
C ALA A 378 9.44 12.59 11.08
N ARG A 379 8.40 12.06 11.72
CA ARG A 379 8.53 10.83 12.51
C ARG A 379 8.80 9.61 11.63
N LEU A 380 8.14 9.52 10.49
CA LEU A 380 8.36 8.42 9.55
C LEU A 380 9.79 8.42 9.00
N GLU A 381 10.34 9.59 8.69
CA GLU A 381 11.73 9.75 8.26
C GLU A 381 12.71 9.32 9.36
N GLN A 382 12.51 9.75 10.61
CA GLN A 382 13.31 9.31 11.77
C GLN A 382 13.30 7.79 11.99
N LEU A 383 12.19 7.11 11.68
CA LEU A 383 12.05 5.67 11.77
C LEU A 383 12.60 4.94 10.52
N GLY A 384 13.03 5.69 9.50
CA GLY A 384 13.59 5.14 8.27
C GLY A 384 14.96 4.48 8.47
N PHE A 385 15.33 3.63 7.54
CA PHE A 385 16.57 2.84 7.60
C PHE A 385 17.83 3.70 7.70
N ASP A 386 17.86 4.84 7.02
CA ASP A 386 19.07 5.65 6.92
C ASP A 386 19.45 6.32 8.25
N HIS A 387 18.50 6.56 9.15
CA HIS A 387 18.75 7.06 10.50
C HIS A 387 19.24 5.98 11.50
N HIS A 388 19.07 4.70 11.20
CA HIS A 388 19.58 3.59 12.01
C HIS A 388 21.03 3.17 11.66
N GLN A 389 21.72 3.93 10.79
CA GLN A 389 23.09 3.60 10.37
C GLN A 389 24.17 4.02 11.36
N GLU A 390 23.90 4.97 12.27
CA GLU A 390 24.90 5.53 13.17
C GLU A 390 25.16 4.68 14.45
N GLU A 391 24.39 3.62 14.66
CA GLU A 391 24.48 2.81 15.89
C GLU A 391 25.15 1.43 15.72
N THR A 392 26.17 1.30 14.87
CA THR A 392 26.93 0.04 14.87
C THR A 392 28.42 0.29 14.87
N PRO A 393 29.15 -0.05 15.97
CA PRO A 393 30.59 -0.19 15.94
C PRO A 393 31.02 -1.43 15.14
#